data_972ecc25e82d7645d58208439f2cca72
#
_entry.id   972ecc25e82d7645d58208439f2cca72
#
_cell.length_a   1.000
_cell.length_b   1.000
_cell.length_c   1.000
_cell.angle_alpha   90.00
_cell.angle_beta   90.00
_cell.angle_gamma   90.00
#
_symmetry.space_group_name_H-M   'P 1'
#
loop_
_entity.id
_entity.type
_entity.pdbx_description
1 polymer ?
#
loop_
_entity_poly.entity_id
_entity_poly.type
_entity_poly.pdbx_seq_one_letter_code
_entity_poly.pdbx_strand_id
1 'polypeptide(L)'
;CNPETVSTDFDVADKLYFEPVFWEHIYDIIRHEKPEGVIVQLGGQTALKLAEKLERYGVKILGTSFQALDLAEDRGSFSTILKDLGIPYPKFGVAETTEEALSLADQLDFPLLIRPSYVLGGQGMKIVINKQELEEHVVDLLRKIPDNKLLLDHYLDGAIEAEADAICDGEDVYIIGMMEHIEPCGIHSGDSNATLPPFDLSQDVMQQIKNHTIKIAKALNTVGLINIQFAVKDDVVYIIEANPRASRTVPFIAKAYKEPYVNYATKVMLGHSKVKDFDFKPKLEGYAIKQPVFSFNKFPNVNKQLGPEMKSTGESILFIDNLEDDQFYDLYSRRKMYLSK
;
A
#
# COMPACT_ATOMS: atom_id res chain seq x y z
N CYS A 1 15.10 9.24 10.94
CA CYS A 1 15.65 10.16 9.90
C CYS A 1 16.69 9.45 9.05
N ASN A 2 16.64 9.66 7.74
CA ASN A 2 17.67 9.20 6.83
C ASN A 2 18.41 10.43 6.26
N PRO A 3 19.71 10.62 6.55
CA PRO A 3 20.46 11.81 6.10
C PRO A 3 20.67 11.87 4.59
N GLU A 4 20.42 10.78 3.88
CA GLU A 4 20.62 10.71 2.42
C GLU A 4 19.34 10.98 1.62
N THR A 5 18.25 11.38 2.27
CA THR A 5 17.02 11.75 1.58
C THR A 5 16.92 13.27 1.39
N VAL A 6 16.35 13.71 0.26
CA VAL A 6 16.11 15.15 -0.01
C VAL A 6 15.28 15.83 1.09
N SER A 7 14.46 15.10 1.83
CA SER A 7 13.68 15.65 2.95
C SER A 7 14.54 16.13 4.12
N THR A 8 15.82 15.81 4.15
CA THR A 8 16.79 16.24 5.16
C THR A 8 17.79 17.25 4.64
N ASP A 9 17.62 17.72 3.40
CA ASP A 9 18.41 18.82 2.86
C ASP A 9 18.03 20.13 3.58
N PHE A 10 19.02 20.98 3.83
CA PHE A 10 18.88 22.18 4.67
C PHE A 10 17.93 23.24 4.11
N ASP A 11 17.63 23.19 2.81
CA ASP A 11 16.77 24.15 2.10
C ASP A 11 15.35 23.64 1.82
N VAL A 12 15.00 22.42 2.27
CA VAL A 12 13.69 21.81 2.03
C VAL A 12 12.65 22.20 3.09
N ALA A 13 13.09 22.47 4.32
CA ALA A 13 12.22 22.83 5.43
C ALA A 13 12.67 24.13 6.09
N ASP A 14 11.73 24.92 6.63
CA ASP A 14 12.04 26.12 7.43
C ASP A 14 12.88 25.77 8.66
N LYS A 15 12.58 24.62 9.27
CA LYS A 15 13.33 24.03 10.39
C LYS A 15 13.44 22.53 10.21
N LEU A 16 14.64 22.01 10.28
CA LEU A 16 14.92 20.58 10.25
C LEU A 16 15.30 20.09 11.66
N TYR A 17 14.52 19.13 12.19
CA TYR A 17 14.84 18.40 13.40
C TYR A 17 15.36 17.02 13.03
N PHE A 18 16.63 16.79 13.24
CA PHE A 18 17.29 15.53 12.88
C PHE A 18 17.24 14.55 14.07
N GLU A 19 16.04 14.10 14.41
CA GLU A 19 15.76 13.27 15.59
C GLU A 19 15.15 11.92 15.20
N PRO A 20 15.29 10.89 16.06
CA PRO A 20 14.53 9.66 15.91
C PRO A 20 13.02 9.95 15.94
N VAL A 21 12.26 9.22 15.11
CA VAL A 21 10.80 9.37 15.04
C VAL A 21 10.19 8.53 16.19
N PHE A 22 10.60 8.80 17.42
CA PHE A 22 10.01 8.25 18.64
C PHE A 22 9.15 9.31 19.34
N TRP A 23 8.16 8.84 20.10
CA TRP A 23 7.19 9.70 20.75
C TRP A 23 7.83 10.84 21.56
N GLU A 24 8.81 10.53 22.37
CA GLU A 24 9.45 11.46 23.29
C GLU A 24 10.09 12.65 22.54
N HIS A 25 10.83 12.35 21.47
CA HIS A 25 11.50 13.39 20.66
C HIS A 25 10.49 14.24 19.89
N ILE A 26 9.49 13.59 19.27
CA ILE A 26 8.47 14.29 18.47
C ILE A 26 7.60 15.16 19.39
N TYR A 27 7.23 14.68 20.57
CA TYR A 27 6.42 15.44 21.49
C TYR A 27 7.15 16.66 22.07
N ASP A 28 8.46 16.54 22.34
CA ASP A 28 9.29 17.68 22.79
C ASP A 28 9.41 18.75 21.68
N ILE A 29 9.57 18.35 20.42
CA ILE A 29 9.54 19.27 19.27
C ILE A 29 8.19 19.99 19.18
N ILE A 30 7.08 19.26 19.32
CA ILE A 30 5.72 19.83 19.27
C ILE A 30 5.54 20.85 20.41
N ARG A 31 5.99 20.54 21.61
CA ARG A 31 5.91 21.47 22.76
C ARG A 31 6.76 22.73 22.55
N HIS A 32 7.90 22.59 21.89
CA HIS A 32 8.80 23.69 21.58
C HIS A 32 8.26 24.58 20.47
N GLU A 33 7.88 24.01 19.35
CA GLU A 33 7.42 24.75 18.16
C GLU A 33 5.97 25.19 18.23
N LYS A 34 5.13 24.48 19.02
CA LYS A 34 3.67 24.71 19.15
C LYS A 34 2.96 24.83 17.80
N PRO A 35 3.11 23.86 16.89
CA PRO A 35 2.46 23.89 15.61
C PRO A 35 0.94 23.80 15.75
N GLU A 36 0.18 24.25 14.73
CA GLU A 36 -1.27 24.06 14.69
C GLU A 36 -1.69 22.59 14.59
N GLY A 37 -0.82 21.74 14.07
CA GLY A 37 -1.05 20.30 13.94
C GLY A 37 0.12 19.58 13.28
N VAL A 38 -0.04 18.28 13.07
CA VAL A 38 1.00 17.40 12.53
C VAL A 38 0.44 16.59 11.36
N ILE A 39 1.16 16.54 10.25
CA ILE A 39 0.88 15.64 9.13
C ILE A 39 1.64 14.34 9.35
N VAL A 40 0.94 13.23 9.52
CA VAL A 40 1.53 11.89 9.71
C VAL A 40 1.56 11.06 8.43
N GLN A 41 0.71 11.37 7.46
CA GLN A 41 0.53 10.56 6.24
C GLN A 41 1.74 10.54 5.29
N LEU A 42 2.66 11.48 5.41
CA LEU A 42 3.85 11.60 4.55
C LEU A 42 5.10 10.94 5.14
N GLY A 43 5.02 10.45 6.37
CA GLY A 43 6.16 9.88 7.12
C GLY A 43 6.22 8.34 7.12
N GLY A 44 5.41 7.66 6.30
CA GLY A 44 5.30 6.21 6.27
C GLY A 44 4.77 5.62 7.59
N GLN A 45 4.89 4.31 7.75
CA GLN A 45 4.32 3.59 8.91
C GLN A 45 4.91 4.05 10.26
N THR A 46 6.14 4.51 10.29
CA THR A 46 6.77 4.99 11.53
C THR A 46 6.06 6.22 12.09
N ALA A 47 5.68 7.17 11.23
CA ALA A 47 4.94 8.36 11.64
C ALA A 47 3.48 8.01 11.99
N LEU A 48 2.85 7.10 11.24
CA LEU A 48 1.46 6.68 11.50
C LEU A 48 1.30 6.04 12.88
N LYS A 49 2.27 5.27 13.35
CA LYS A 49 2.25 4.69 14.71
C LYS A 49 2.21 5.73 15.83
N LEU A 50 2.51 6.99 15.54
CA LEU A 50 2.40 8.08 16.52
C LEU A 50 1.00 8.69 16.56
N ALA A 51 0.13 8.42 15.58
CA ALA A 51 -1.16 9.08 15.43
C ALA A 51 -2.05 8.96 16.66
N GLU A 52 -2.17 7.74 17.25
CA GLU A 52 -2.91 7.51 18.48
C GLU A 52 -2.42 8.39 19.63
N LYS A 53 -1.10 8.37 19.87
CA LYS A 53 -0.51 9.17 20.95
C LYS A 53 -0.70 10.67 20.71
N LEU A 54 -0.54 11.13 19.47
CA LEU A 54 -0.73 12.54 19.11
C LEU A 54 -2.15 13.00 19.48
N GLU A 55 -3.19 12.29 19.01
CA GLU A 55 -4.58 12.63 19.35
C GLU A 55 -4.84 12.55 20.88
N ARG A 56 -4.36 11.49 21.53
CA ARG A 56 -4.51 11.29 22.98
C ARG A 56 -3.92 12.43 23.81
N TYR A 57 -2.85 13.04 23.33
CA TYR A 57 -2.20 14.20 23.98
C TYR A 57 -2.69 15.56 23.44
N GLY A 58 -3.80 15.57 22.70
CA GLY A 58 -4.46 16.78 22.21
C GLY A 58 -3.76 17.45 21.05
N VAL A 59 -2.88 16.74 20.33
CA VAL A 59 -2.21 17.25 19.13
C VAL A 59 -3.10 16.96 17.92
N LYS A 60 -3.46 18.01 17.20
CA LYS A 60 -4.30 17.90 15.99
C LYS A 60 -3.55 17.18 14.89
N ILE A 61 -4.11 16.12 14.34
CA ILE A 61 -3.66 15.53 13.08
C ILE A 61 -4.26 16.31 11.92
N LEU A 62 -3.41 16.75 10.99
CA LEU A 62 -3.79 17.40 9.75
C LEU A 62 -3.86 16.33 8.65
N GLY A 63 -5.06 16.10 8.13
CA GLY A 63 -5.35 15.02 7.19
C GLY A 63 -6.31 13.98 7.79
N THR A 64 -6.14 12.72 7.41
CA THR A 64 -6.96 11.59 7.88
C THR A 64 -6.77 11.36 9.39
N SER A 65 -7.87 11.23 10.13
CA SER A 65 -7.84 11.00 11.58
C SER A 65 -7.23 9.65 11.97
N PHE A 66 -6.76 9.53 13.21
CA PHE A 66 -6.29 8.24 13.73
C PHE A 66 -7.38 7.16 13.63
N GLN A 67 -8.62 7.47 13.95
CA GLN A 67 -9.73 6.52 13.86
C GLN A 67 -9.89 5.94 12.44
N ALA A 68 -9.75 6.77 11.41
CA ALA A 68 -9.85 6.31 10.03
C ALA A 68 -8.63 5.48 9.61
N LEU A 69 -7.44 5.81 10.13
CA LEU A 69 -6.22 5.02 9.92
C LEU A 69 -6.35 3.63 10.56
N ASP A 70 -6.76 3.57 11.83
CA ASP A 70 -6.95 2.34 12.58
C ASP A 70 -8.02 1.45 11.95
N LEU A 71 -9.15 2.05 11.53
CA LEU A 71 -10.25 1.35 10.86
C LEU A 71 -9.81 0.69 9.53
N ALA A 72 -8.88 1.30 8.81
CA ALA A 72 -8.34 0.74 7.58
C ALA A 72 -7.30 -0.37 7.85
N GLU A 73 -6.55 -0.28 8.95
CA GLU A 73 -5.54 -1.27 9.34
C GLU A 73 -6.15 -2.51 10.02
N ASP A 74 -7.25 -2.35 10.78
CA ASP A 74 -7.94 -3.48 11.42
C ASP A 74 -8.75 -4.28 10.40
N ARG A 75 -8.28 -5.48 10.10
CA ARG A 75 -8.87 -6.36 9.07
C ARG A 75 -10.36 -6.67 9.33
N GLY A 76 -10.73 -6.86 10.59
CA GLY A 76 -12.12 -7.16 10.97
C GLY A 76 -13.06 -5.98 10.69
N SER A 77 -12.70 -4.80 11.19
CA SER A 77 -13.45 -3.57 10.99
C SER A 77 -13.51 -3.17 9.52
N PHE A 78 -12.38 -3.27 8.81
CA PHE A 78 -12.32 -2.95 7.39
C PHE A 78 -13.17 -3.90 6.55
N SER A 79 -13.15 -5.21 6.83
CA SER A 79 -14.01 -6.17 6.13
C SER A 79 -15.50 -5.91 6.34
N THR A 80 -15.90 -5.39 7.49
CA THR A 80 -17.28 -4.99 7.75
C THR A 80 -17.68 -3.82 6.82
N ILE A 81 -16.81 -2.83 6.68
CA ILE A 81 -17.03 -1.71 5.74
C ILE A 81 -17.18 -2.24 4.31
N LEU A 82 -16.26 -3.10 3.87
CA LEU A 82 -16.31 -3.67 2.51
C LEU A 82 -17.60 -4.44 2.25
N LYS A 83 -18.06 -5.21 3.25
CA LYS A 83 -19.33 -5.93 3.18
C LYS A 83 -20.52 -4.98 3.05
N ASP A 84 -20.56 -3.92 3.85
CA ASP A 84 -21.64 -2.91 3.81
C ASP A 84 -21.65 -2.13 2.48
N LEU A 85 -20.49 -1.93 1.86
CA LEU A 85 -20.36 -1.31 0.55
C LEU A 85 -20.62 -2.27 -0.63
N GLY A 86 -20.78 -3.58 -0.36
CA GLY A 86 -20.91 -4.61 -1.39
C GLY A 86 -19.64 -4.80 -2.23
N ILE A 87 -18.46 -4.61 -1.64
CA ILE A 87 -17.16 -4.71 -2.32
C ILE A 87 -16.51 -6.05 -2.00
N PRO A 88 -16.11 -6.85 -3.02
CA PRO A 88 -15.46 -8.12 -2.81
C PRO A 88 -14.10 -8.01 -2.11
N TYR A 89 -13.79 -8.97 -1.24
CA TYR A 89 -12.48 -9.16 -0.63
C TYR A 89 -12.23 -10.66 -0.43
N PRO A 90 -10.96 -11.11 -0.35
CA PRO A 90 -10.64 -12.51 -0.11
C PRO A 90 -11.22 -12.98 1.22
N LYS A 91 -11.75 -14.20 1.27
CA LYS A 91 -12.14 -14.81 2.55
C LYS A 91 -10.93 -14.87 3.47
N PHE A 92 -11.12 -14.61 4.75
CA PHE A 92 -10.04 -14.66 5.73
C PHE A 92 -10.52 -15.16 7.07
N GLY A 93 -9.58 -15.54 7.91
CA GLY A 93 -9.80 -15.85 9.32
C GLY A 93 -8.60 -15.45 10.17
N VAL A 94 -8.80 -15.39 11.48
CA VAL A 94 -7.77 -15.08 12.46
C VAL A 94 -7.56 -16.29 13.36
N ALA A 95 -6.30 -16.66 13.60
CA ALA A 95 -5.90 -17.73 14.50
C ALA A 95 -4.85 -17.23 15.50
N GLU A 96 -4.93 -17.72 16.71
CA GLU A 96 -3.96 -17.47 17.80
C GLU A 96 -3.16 -18.74 18.12
N THR A 97 -3.64 -19.89 17.64
CA THR A 97 -2.99 -21.20 17.84
C THR A 97 -2.85 -21.97 16.52
N THR A 98 -2.01 -23.00 16.53
CA THR A 98 -1.82 -23.88 15.37
C THR A 98 -3.11 -24.64 15.07
N GLU A 99 -3.82 -25.11 16.08
CA GLU A 99 -5.08 -25.86 15.94
C GLU A 99 -6.18 -25.00 15.29
N GLU A 100 -6.29 -23.74 15.71
CA GLU A 100 -7.20 -22.77 15.10
C GLU A 100 -6.84 -22.51 13.64
N ALA A 101 -5.55 -22.33 13.32
CA ALA A 101 -5.10 -22.13 11.95
C ALA A 101 -5.43 -23.31 11.04
N LEU A 102 -5.22 -24.54 11.51
CA LEU A 102 -5.57 -25.76 10.77
C LEU A 102 -7.09 -25.91 10.57
N SER A 103 -7.89 -25.55 11.59
CA SER A 103 -9.36 -25.57 11.47
C SER A 103 -9.88 -24.53 10.49
N LEU A 104 -9.28 -23.33 10.46
CA LEU A 104 -9.62 -22.28 9.50
C LEU A 104 -9.25 -22.68 8.06
N ALA A 105 -8.13 -23.36 7.88
CA ALA A 105 -7.71 -23.82 6.56
C ALA A 105 -8.72 -24.73 5.89
N ASP A 106 -9.44 -25.55 6.66
CA ASP A 106 -10.54 -26.39 6.15
C ASP A 106 -11.75 -25.60 5.64
N GLN A 107 -11.90 -24.35 6.07
CA GLN A 107 -13.00 -23.47 5.69
C GLN A 107 -12.64 -22.50 4.57
N LEU A 108 -11.36 -22.15 4.46
CA LEU A 108 -10.88 -21.12 3.54
C LEU A 108 -10.39 -21.71 2.20
N ASP A 109 -10.08 -23.00 2.15
CA ASP A 109 -9.44 -23.71 1.03
C ASP A 109 -8.03 -23.19 0.70
N PHE A 110 -7.17 -24.09 0.19
CA PHE A 110 -5.82 -23.73 -0.27
C PHE A 110 -5.83 -23.22 -1.71
N PRO A 111 -4.85 -22.38 -2.10
CA PRO A 111 -3.73 -21.87 -1.31
C PRO A 111 -4.13 -20.76 -0.34
N LEU A 112 -3.35 -20.61 0.74
CA LEU A 112 -3.57 -19.58 1.77
C LEU A 112 -2.35 -18.67 1.88
N LEU A 113 -2.60 -17.38 2.10
CA LEU A 113 -1.60 -16.41 2.51
C LEU A 113 -1.64 -16.24 4.03
N ILE A 114 -0.53 -16.60 4.70
CA ILE A 114 -0.38 -16.46 6.14
C ILE A 114 0.38 -15.18 6.42
N ARG A 115 -0.12 -14.38 7.34
CA ARG A 115 0.57 -13.17 7.77
C ARG A 115 0.37 -12.91 9.26
N PRO A 116 1.44 -12.54 9.99
CA PRO A 116 1.29 -12.03 11.34
C PRO A 116 0.54 -10.69 11.32
N SER A 117 -0.24 -10.44 12.36
CA SER A 117 -0.83 -9.10 12.55
C SER A 117 0.27 -8.08 12.85
N TYR A 118 0.12 -6.85 12.35
CA TYR A 118 1.00 -5.72 12.65
C TYR A 118 2.47 -5.86 12.22
N VAL A 119 2.75 -6.55 11.10
CA VAL A 119 4.09 -6.59 10.51
C VAL A 119 4.28 -5.54 9.42
N LEU A 120 5.53 -5.09 9.24
CA LEU A 120 5.93 -4.12 8.21
C LEU A 120 6.54 -4.84 7.00
N GLY A 121 6.18 -4.40 5.79
CA GLY A 121 6.82 -4.87 4.56
C GLY A 121 6.65 -6.37 4.31
N GLY A 122 5.56 -6.97 4.78
CA GLY A 122 5.27 -8.39 4.58
C GLY A 122 6.15 -9.37 5.35
N GLN A 123 6.86 -8.91 6.38
CA GLN A 123 7.75 -9.77 7.17
C GLN A 123 7.01 -10.99 7.75
N GLY A 124 7.56 -12.18 7.51
CA GLY A 124 6.97 -13.44 7.98
C GLY A 124 5.74 -13.89 7.18
N MET A 125 5.35 -13.18 6.13
CA MET A 125 4.27 -13.62 5.23
C MET A 125 4.74 -14.78 4.35
N LYS A 126 3.85 -15.75 4.14
CA LYS A 126 4.11 -16.91 3.28
C LYS A 126 2.81 -17.41 2.64
N ILE A 127 2.90 -17.78 1.36
CA ILE A 127 1.85 -18.54 0.67
C ILE A 127 2.12 -20.01 0.94
N VAL A 128 1.09 -20.75 1.40
CA VAL A 128 1.13 -22.17 1.69
C VAL A 128 0.08 -22.89 0.85
N ILE A 129 0.42 -24.07 0.35
CA ILE A 129 -0.41 -24.82 -0.59
C ILE A 129 -1.06 -26.07 0.01
N ASN A 130 -0.69 -26.43 1.24
CA ASN A 130 -1.22 -27.59 1.94
C ASN A 130 -1.11 -27.44 3.48
N LYS A 131 -1.77 -28.36 4.20
CA LYS A 131 -1.79 -28.35 5.67
C LYS A 131 -0.41 -28.52 6.31
N GLN A 132 0.46 -29.32 5.72
CA GLN A 132 1.80 -29.55 6.26
C GLN A 132 2.61 -28.25 6.25
N GLU A 133 2.66 -27.54 5.12
CA GLU A 133 3.34 -26.25 5.01
C GLU A 133 2.74 -25.19 5.95
N LEU A 134 1.41 -25.21 6.11
CA LEU A 134 0.69 -24.34 7.03
C LEU A 134 1.18 -24.57 8.47
N GLU A 135 1.14 -25.84 8.93
CA GLU A 135 1.53 -26.21 10.30
C GLU A 135 2.97 -25.84 10.60
N GLU A 136 3.91 -26.22 9.72
CA GLU A 136 5.32 -25.89 9.86
C GLU A 136 5.55 -24.37 9.98
N HIS A 137 4.88 -23.58 9.13
CA HIS A 137 5.05 -22.13 9.12
C HIS A 137 4.41 -21.46 10.32
N VAL A 138 3.21 -21.86 10.73
CA VAL A 138 2.51 -21.33 11.89
C VAL A 138 3.29 -21.60 13.18
N VAL A 139 3.80 -22.82 13.37
CA VAL A 139 4.63 -23.18 14.52
C VAL A 139 5.89 -22.31 14.60
N ASP A 140 6.57 -22.07 13.45
CA ASP A 140 7.76 -21.23 13.39
C ASP A 140 7.42 -19.76 13.70
N LEU A 141 6.32 -19.23 13.19
CA LEU A 141 5.87 -17.86 13.46
C LEU A 141 5.50 -17.66 14.92
N LEU A 142 4.66 -18.51 15.52
CA LEU A 142 4.23 -18.39 16.92
C LEU A 142 5.40 -18.54 17.89
N ARG A 143 6.42 -19.34 17.53
CA ARG A 143 7.66 -19.42 18.32
C ARG A 143 8.47 -18.13 18.27
N LYS A 144 8.54 -17.45 17.11
CA LYS A 144 9.33 -16.23 16.91
C LYS A 144 8.61 -14.99 17.47
N ILE A 145 7.29 -14.96 17.38
CA ILE A 145 6.45 -13.83 17.76
C ILE A 145 5.30 -14.39 18.61
N PRO A 146 5.57 -14.73 19.90
CA PRO A 146 4.55 -15.20 20.81
C PRO A 146 3.46 -14.14 21.00
N ASP A 147 2.24 -14.59 21.24
CA ASP A 147 1.05 -13.74 21.45
C ASP A 147 0.61 -12.91 20.24
N ASN A 148 1.15 -13.20 19.06
CA ASN A 148 0.70 -12.53 17.83
C ASN A 148 -0.46 -13.30 17.19
N LYS A 149 -1.46 -12.55 16.73
CA LYS A 149 -2.53 -13.09 15.88
C LYS A 149 -2.03 -13.33 14.48
N LEU A 150 -2.40 -14.45 13.92
CA LEU A 150 -2.13 -14.78 12.52
C LEU A 150 -3.39 -14.59 11.69
N LEU A 151 -3.26 -13.88 10.59
CA LEU A 151 -4.30 -13.83 9.57
C LEU A 151 -4.00 -14.88 8.50
N LEU A 152 -5.06 -15.61 8.12
CA LEU A 152 -5.08 -16.54 7.02
C LEU A 152 -6.04 -15.99 5.98
N ASP A 153 -5.52 -15.55 4.86
CA ASP A 153 -6.34 -15.08 3.72
C ASP A 153 -6.37 -16.19 2.64
N HIS A 154 -7.54 -16.44 2.05
CA HIS A 154 -7.61 -17.23 0.82
C HIS A 154 -6.81 -16.53 -0.27
N TYR A 155 -5.81 -17.21 -0.82
CA TYR A 155 -4.95 -16.64 -1.84
C TYR A 155 -5.59 -16.77 -3.22
N LEU A 156 -5.71 -15.65 -3.93
CA LEU A 156 -6.29 -15.57 -5.26
C LEU A 156 -5.22 -15.92 -6.31
N ASP A 157 -4.93 -17.18 -6.46
CA ASP A 157 -3.93 -17.67 -7.42
C ASP A 157 -4.29 -17.26 -8.86
N GLY A 158 -3.29 -16.79 -9.62
CA GLY A 158 -3.47 -16.31 -10.98
C GLY A 158 -4.19 -14.95 -11.11
N ALA A 159 -4.47 -14.26 -9.99
CA ALA A 159 -5.01 -12.91 -10.05
C ALA A 159 -3.97 -11.89 -10.56
N ILE A 160 -4.44 -10.86 -11.23
CA ILE A 160 -3.67 -9.69 -11.60
C ILE A 160 -3.72 -8.70 -10.44
N GLU A 161 -2.58 -8.20 -10.00
CA GLU A 161 -2.55 -7.14 -9.00
C GLU A 161 -2.63 -5.77 -9.66
N ALA A 162 -3.40 -4.88 -9.07
CA ALA A 162 -3.52 -3.48 -9.47
C ALA A 162 -3.58 -2.58 -8.23
N GLU A 163 -3.27 -1.32 -8.42
CA GLU A 163 -3.40 -0.33 -7.36
C GLU A 163 -3.93 1.00 -7.88
N ALA A 164 -4.60 1.74 -7.01
CA ALA A 164 -5.03 3.10 -7.28
C ALA A 164 -4.63 4.02 -6.14
N ASP A 165 -4.09 5.17 -6.50
CA ASP A 165 -3.83 6.28 -5.59
C ASP A 165 -4.82 7.41 -5.83
N ALA A 166 -5.29 8.06 -4.76
CA ALA A 166 -6.25 9.14 -4.85
C ALA A 166 -5.94 10.25 -3.84
N ILE A 167 -6.39 11.48 -4.16
CA ILE A 167 -6.48 12.63 -3.25
C ILE A 167 -7.95 12.79 -2.85
N CYS A 168 -8.19 12.97 -1.56
CA CYS A 168 -9.52 13.05 -0.97
C CYS A 168 -9.61 14.22 0.00
N ASP A 169 -10.77 14.85 0.11
CA ASP A 169 -11.02 15.95 1.06
C ASP A 169 -12.19 15.65 2.03
N GLY A 170 -12.58 14.38 2.14
CA GLY A 170 -13.73 13.89 2.89
C GLY A 170 -15.05 13.90 2.09
N GLU A 171 -15.16 14.71 1.06
CA GLU A 171 -16.33 14.84 0.18
C GLU A 171 -16.04 14.34 -1.24
N ASP A 172 -15.02 14.92 -1.85
CA ASP A 172 -14.61 14.62 -3.22
C ASP A 172 -13.34 13.73 -3.23
N VAL A 173 -13.25 12.90 -4.27
CA VAL A 173 -12.14 11.96 -4.49
C VAL A 173 -11.66 12.09 -5.93
N TYR A 174 -10.39 12.40 -6.10
CA TYR A 174 -9.73 12.40 -7.40
C TYR A 174 -8.67 11.30 -7.47
N ILE A 175 -8.83 10.36 -8.40
CA ILE A 175 -7.86 9.28 -8.63
C ILE A 175 -6.70 9.86 -9.42
N ILE A 176 -5.52 9.91 -8.80
CA ILE A 176 -4.31 10.47 -9.41
C ILE A 176 -3.62 9.49 -10.36
N GLY A 177 -3.84 8.18 -10.15
CA GLY A 177 -3.33 7.15 -11.03
C GLY A 177 -3.85 5.77 -10.67
N MET A 178 -3.96 4.92 -11.68
CA MET A 178 -4.19 3.48 -11.55
C MET A 178 -3.04 2.74 -12.21
N MET A 179 -2.48 1.76 -11.53
CA MET A 179 -1.33 1.00 -12.00
C MET A 179 -1.68 -0.49 -12.04
N GLU A 180 -1.09 -1.18 -13.01
CA GLU A 180 -1.22 -2.62 -13.18
C GLU A 180 0.14 -3.27 -13.00
N HIS A 181 0.22 -4.28 -12.13
CA HIS A 181 1.45 -5.01 -11.85
C HIS A 181 1.74 -6.06 -12.94
N ILE A 182 3.02 -6.24 -13.23
CA ILE A 182 3.50 -7.23 -14.20
C ILE A 182 3.72 -8.59 -13.52
N GLU A 183 4.28 -8.60 -12.33
CA GLU A 183 4.47 -9.80 -11.52
C GLU A 183 3.12 -10.32 -10.99
N PRO A 184 3.02 -11.63 -10.73
CA PRO A 184 1.78 -12.23 -10.21
C PRO A 184 1.43 -11.68 -8.83
N CYS A 185 0.12 -11.71 -8.52
CA CYS A 185 -0.38 -11.40 -7.19
C CYS A 185 0.38 -12.22 -6.13
N GLY A 186 0.64 -11.62 -4.96
CA GLY A 186 1.40 -12.23 -3.87
C GLY A 186 2.89 -11.89 -3.85
N ILE A 187 3.41 -11.22 -4.88
CA ILE A 187 4.70 -10.53 -4.78
C ILE A 187 4.45 -9.14 -4.23
N HIS A 188 5.25 -8.72 -3.24
CA HIS A 188 5.09 -7.41 -2.63
C HIS A 188 5.07 -6.28 -3.69
N SER A 189 4.13 -5.35 -3.59
CA SER A 189 3.93 -4.28 -4.57
C SER A 189 5.20 -3.44 -4.82
N GLY A 190 6.05 -3.26 -3.80
CA GLY A 190 7.36 -2.60 -3.91
C GLY A 190 8.37 -3.36 -4.77
N ASP A 191 8.19 -4.67 -4.94
CA ASP A 191 9.08 -5.56 -5.68
C ASP A 191 8.57 -5.86 -7.09
N SER A 192 7.36 -5.42 -7.42
CA SER A 192 6.73 -5.61 -8.72
C SER A 192 7.01 -4.45 -9.66
N ASN A 193 7.25 -4.78 -10.94
CA ASN A 193 7.12 -3.81 -12.01
C ASN A 193 5.65 -3.43 -12.16
N ALA A 194 5.36 -2.17 -12.42
CA ALA A 194 3.99 -1.74 -12.61
C ALA A 194 3.89 -0.67 -13.71
N THR A 195 2.83 -0.74 -14.49
CA THR A 195 2.58 0.19 -15.60
C THR A 195 1.56 1.25 -15.24
N LEU A 196 1.78 2.44 -15.72
CA LEU A 196 0.87 3.56 -15.67
C LEU A 196 0.70 4.12 -17.08
N PRO A 197 -0.51 4.18 -17.64
CA PRO A 197 -1.76 3.57 -17.15
C PRO A 197 -1.73 2.03 -17.21
N PRO A 198 -2.77 1.34 -16.70
CA PRO A 198 -2.96 -0.10 -16.92
C PRO A 198 -2.98 -0.45 -18.41
N PHE A 199 -2.45 -1.62 -18.78
CA PHE A 199 -2.29 -2.01 -20.18
C PHE A 199 -3.17 -3.19 -20.62
N ASP A 200 -3.55 -4.07 -19.67
CA ASP A 200 -4.29 -5.31 -19.97
C ASP A 200 -5.62 -5.39 -19.20
N LEU A 201 -5.86 -4.50 -18.25
CA LEU A 201 -7.14 -4.42 -17.54
C LEU A 201 -8.24 -3.89 -18.45
N SER A 202 -9.41 -4.58 -18.47
CA SER A 202 -10.57 -4.13 -19.22
C SER A 202 -11.13 -2.80 -18.68
N GLN A 203 -11.88 -2.07 -19.51
CA GLN A 203 -12.52 -0.83 -19.11
C GLN A 203 -13.51 -1.05 -17.95
N ASP A 204 -14.21 -2.19 -17.93
CA ASP A 204 -15.14 -2.55 -16.85
C ASP A 204 -14.41 -2.79 -15.53
N VAL A 205 -13.26 -3.47 -15.56
CA VAL A 205 -12.40 -3.66 -14.39
C VAL A 205 -11.86 -2.32 -13.89
N MET A 206 -11.36 -1.47 -14.78
CA MET A 206 -10.88 -0.12 -14.39
C MET A 206 -12.01 0.72 -13.78
N GLN A 207 -13.24 0.59 -14.28
CA GLN A 207 -14.39 1.29 -13.69
C GLN A 207 -14.77 0.73 -12.32
N GLN A 208 -14.64 -0.59 -12.10
CA GLN A 208 -14.83 -1.19 -10.76
C GLN A 208 -13.77 -0.65 -9.78
N ILE A 209 -12.48 -0.66 -10.16
CA ILE A 209 -11.38 -0.10 -9.34
C ILE A 209 -11.69 1.34 -8.96
N LYS A 210 -12.08 2.18 -9.93
CA LYS A 210 -12.45 3.57 -9.69
C LYS A 210 -13.60 3.70 -8.69
N ASN A 211 -14.67 2.94 -8.89
CA ASN A 211 -15.85 2.99 -8.03
C ASN A 211 -15.54 2.51 -6.60
N HIS A 212 -14.76 1.43 -6.45
CA HIS A 212 -14.34 0.90 -5.16
C HIS A 212 -13.45 1.92 -4.43
N THR A 213 -12.47 2.52 -5.12
CA THR A 213 -11.60 3.56 -4.56
C THR A 213 -12.43 4.72 -3.99
N ILE A 214 -13.39 5.25 -4.76
CA ILE A 214 -14.23 6.36 -4.32
C ILE A 214 -15.09 5.97 -3.10
N LYS A 215 -15.72 4.80 -3.13
CA LYS A 215 -16.57 4.33 -2.02
C LYS A 215 -15.78 4.14 -0.74
N ILE A 216 -14.61 3.49 -0.82
CA ILE A 216 -13.74 3.22 0.35
C ILE A 216 -13.19 4.53 0.92
N ALA A 217 -12.66 5.43 0.07
CA ALA A 217 -12.13 6.70 0.51
C ALA A 217 -13.17 7.54 1.27
N LYS A 218 -14.42 7.54 0.78
CA LYS A 218 -15.55 8.22 1.46
C LYS A 218 -15.96 7.53 2.76
N ALA A 219 -16.04 6.20 2.77
CA ALA A 219 -16.42 5.45 3.97
C ALA A 219 -15.37 5.60 5.10
N LEU A 220 -14.10 5.70 4.75
CA LEU A 220 -13.01 5.99 5.69
C LEU A 220 -12.89 7.48 6.03
N ASN A 221 -13.71 8.36 5.44
CA ASN A 221 -13.60 9.81 5.61
C ASN A 221 -12.15 10.31 5.42
N THR A 222 -11.51 9.85 4.36
CA THR A 222 -10.10 10.14 4.06
C THR A 222 -9.93 11.62 3.72
N VAL A 223 -8.90 12.25 4.30
CA VAL A 223 -8.45 13.60 3.96
C VAL A 223 -6.96 13.55 3.65
N GLY A 224 -6.57 13.88 2.44
CA GLY A 224 -5.21 13.75 1.91
C GLY A 224 -5.10 12.60 0.92
N LEU A 225 -4.11 11.72 1.10
CA LEU A 225 -3.82 10.62 0.18
C LEU A 225 -4.38 9.29 0.67
N ILE A 226 -4.78 8.45 -0.29
CA ILE A 226 -5.11 7.04 -0.06
C ILE A 226 -4.55 6.20 -1.21
N ASN A 227 -3.98 5.05 -0.87
CA ASN A 227 -3.61 3.99 -1.81
C ASN A 227 -4.46 2.76 -1.51
N ILE A 228 -4.99 2.13 -2.54
CA ILE A 228 -5.75 0.88 -2.43
C ILE A 228 -5.15 -0.15 -3.37
N GLN A 229 -4.91 -1.35 -2.85
CA GLN A 229 -4.41 -2.48 -3.62
C GLN A 229 -5.54 -3.48 -3.89
N PHE A 230 -5.55 -3.99 -5.11
CA PHE A 230 -6.59 -4.85 -5.66
C PHE A 230 -5.99 -6.13 -6.23
N ALA A 231 -6.74 -7.22 -6.13
CA ALA A 231 -6.54 -8.42 -6.93
C ALA A 231 -7.70 -8.57 -7.92
N VAL A 232 -7.40 -8.72 -9.18
CA VAL A 232 -8.39 -8.91 -10.24
C VAL A 232 -8.36 -10.36 -10.68
N LYS A 233 -9.48 -11.06 -10.53
CA LYS A 233 -9.64 -12.44 -10.96
C LYS A 233 -11.01 -12.64 -11.58
N ASP A 234 -11.06 -13.23 -12.76
CA ASP A 234 -12.30 -13.52 -13.50
C ASP A 234 -13.19 -12.26 -13.63
N ASP A 235 -12.56 -11.11 -13.98
CA ASP A 235 -13.17 -9.77 -14.09
C ASP A 235 -13.80 -9.22 -12.79
N VAL A 236 -13.57 -9.87 -11.65
CA VAL A 236 -13.99 -9.38 -10.32
C VAL A 236 -12.81 -8.72 -9.63
N VAL A 237 -13.06 -7.52 -9.09
CA VAL A 237 -12.06 -6.71 -8.38
C VAL A 237 -12.20 -6.93 -6.88
N TYR A 238 -11.22 -7.58 -6.26
CA TYR A 238 -11.12 -7.83 -4.83
C TYR A 238 -10.20 -6.80 -4.16
N ILE A 239 -10.56 -6.35 -2.95
CA ILE A 239 -9.69 -5.49 -2.16
C ILE A 239 -8.69 -6.32 -1.39
N ILE A 240 -7.39 -6.01 -1.54
CA ILE A 240 -6.31 -6.57 -0.72
C ILE A 240 -6.15 -5.73 0.54
N GLU A 241 -5.90 -4.42 0.37
CA GLU A 241 -5.73 -3.47 1.48
C GLU A 241 -6.02 -2.04 1.05
N ALA A 242 -6.33 -1.18 2.03
CA ALA A 242 -6.44 0.26 1.85
C ALA A 242 -5.50 0.96 2.83
N ASN A 243 -4.71 1.88 2.32
CA ASN A 243 -3.73 2.65 3.07
C ASN A 243 -4.08 4.14 2.97
N PRO A 244 -4.79 4.76 3.92
CA PRO A 244 -5.15 6.18 3.87
C PRO A 244 -3.95 7.08 4.21
N ARG A 245 -2.90 6.94 3.44
CA ARG A 245 -1.63 7.65 3.51
C ARG A 245 -0.94 7.69 2.15
N ALA A 246 0.14 8.47 2.05
CA ALA A 246 0.99 8.44 0.87
C ALA A 246 1.61 7.05 0.68
N SER A 247 1.53 6.55 -0.54
CA SER A 247 2.22 5.35 -1.02
C SER A 247 3.57 5.72 -1.66
N ARG A 248 4.38 4.72 -1.98
CA ARG A 248 5.60 4.92 -2.78
C ARG A 248 5.27 5.27 -4.22
N THR A 249 4.11 4.86 -4.71
CA THR A 249 3.67 5.13 -6.08
C THR A 249 3.24 6.56 -6.31
N VAL A 250 2.86 7.33 -5.29
CA VAL A 250 2.52 8.76 -5.44
C VAL A 250 3.63 9.58 -6.07
N PRO A 251 4.91 9.53 -5.61
CA PRO A 251 6.00 10.23 -6.28
C PRO A 251 6.25 9.77 -7.71
N PHE A 252 6.09 8.46 -7.98
CA PHE A 252 6.19 7.90 -9.31
C PHE A 252 5.11 8.49 -10.24
N ILE A 253 3.83 8.42 -9.83
CA ILE A 253 2.69 8.95 -10.57
C ILE A 253 2.84 10.46 -10.81
N ALA A 254 3.28 11.21 -9.79
CA ALA A 254 3.52 12.64 -9.89
C ALA A 254 4.57 12.98 -10.96
N LYS A 255 5.67 12.22 -11.03
CA LYS A 255 6.70 12.38 -12.05
C LYS A 255 6.20 11.95 -13.44
N ALA A 256 5.47 10.84 -13.53
CA ALA A 256 4.94 10.33 -14.79
C ALA A 256 3.95 11.32 -15.42
N TYR A 257 3.02 11.85 -14.65
CA TYR A 257 2.02 12.81 -15.13
C TYR A 257 2.47 14.28 -15.10
N LYS A 258 3.66 14.57 -14.54
CA LYS A 258 4.19 15.93 -14.37
C LYS A 258 3.26 16.83 -13.56
N GLU A 259 2.61 16.25 -12.54
CA GLU A 259 1.65 16.92 -11.65
C GLU A 259 2.13 16.89 -10.19
N PRO A 260 2.04 17.99 -9.45
CA PRO A 260 2.51 18.08 -8.07
C PRO A 260 1.49 17.54 -7.07
N TYR A 261 1.08 16.27 -7.19
CA TYR A 261 0.01 15.67 -6.39
C TYR A 261 0.24 15.74 -4.87
N VAL A 262 1.50 15.61 -4.42
CA VAL A 262 1.81 15.75 -2.98
C VAL A 262 1.53 17.17 -2.48
N ASN A 263 1.80 18.19 -3.31
CA ASN A 263 1.47 19.60 -2.97
C ASN A 263 -0.05 19.78 -2.88
N TYR A 264 -0.81 19.24 -3.82
CA TYR A 264 -2.27 19.30 -3.78
C TYR A 264 -2.82 18.61 -2.52
N ALA A 265 -2.36 17.39 -2.23
CA ALA A 265 -2.77 16.67 -1.03
C ALA A 265 -2.41 17.43 0.26
N THR A 266 -1.23 18.06 0.32
CA THR A 266 -0.83 18.87 1.47
C THR A 266 -1.76 20.06 1.67
N LYS A 267 -2.14 20.76 0.60
CA LYS A 267 -3.12 21.88 0.68
C LYS A 267 -4.47 21.42 1.18
N VAL A 268 -4.92 20.21 0.76
CA VAL A 268 -6.14 19.59 1.25
C VAL A 268 -6.05 19.26 2.75
N MET A 269 -4.95 18.63 3.19
CA MET A 269 -4.73 18.30 4.59
C MET A 269 -4.67 19.53 5.50
N LEU A 270 -4.14 20.63 4.99
CA LEU A 270 -4.13 21.93 5.69
C LEU A 270 -5.49 22.65 5.66
N GLY A 271 -6.47 22.16 4.91
CA GLY A 271 -7.75 22.81 4.73
C GLY A 271 -7.70 24.08 3.88
N HIS A 272 -6.61 24.30 3.14
CA HIS A 272 -6.42 25.47 2.27
C HIS A 272 -7.15 25.35 0.94
N SER A 273 -7.47 24.14 0.50
CA SER A 273 -8.15 23.84 -0.76
C SER A 273 -8.98 22.58 -0.65
N LYS A 274 -10.00 22.47 -1.48
CA LYS A 274 -10.77 21.27 -1.74
C LYS A 274 -10.29 20.59 -3.02
N VAL A 275 -10.58 19.31 -3.20
CA VAL A 275 -10.23 18.56 -4.42
C VAL A 275 -10.75 19.25 -5.67
N LYS A 276 -11.98 19.78 -5.64
CA LYS A 276 -12.61 20.48 -6.75
C LYS A 276 -11.95 21.83 -7.14
N ASP A 277 -11.10 22.38 -6.28
CA ASP A 277 -10.44 23.66 -6.54
C ASP A 277 -9.20 23.51 -7.44
N PHE A 278 -8.76 22.28 -7.68
CA PHE A 278 -7.61 21.99 -8.53
C PHE A 278 -8.02 21.71 -9.98
N ASP A 279 -7.28 22.27 -10.91
CA ASP A 279 -7.37 21.99 -12.33
C ASP A 279 -6.31 20.94 -12.71
N PHE A 280 -6.60 19.68 -12.43
CA PHE A 280 -5.70 18.55 -12.71
C PHE A 280 -5.49 18.38 -14.22
N LYS A 281 -4.24 18.38 -14.66
CA LYS A 281 -3.85 18.25 -16.08
C LYS A 281 -2.78 17.18 -16.28
N PRO A 282 -3.07 15.92 -15.95
CA PRO A 282 -2.10 14.84 -16.13
C PRO A 282 -1.69 14.73 -17.60
N LYS A 283 -0.37 14.68 -17.84
CA LYS A 283 0.18 14.54 -19.20
C LYS A 283 1.15 13.38 -19.22
N LEU A 284 0.78 12.34 -19.93
CA LEU A 284 1.63 11.19 -20.20
C LEU A 284 1.35 10.75 -21.65
N GLU A 285 2.39 10.71 -22.47
CA GLU A 285 2.37 10.08 -23.77
C GLU A 285 2.94 8.69 -23.60
N GLY A 286 2.24 7.65 -24.13
CA GLY A 286 2.63 6.26 -23.93
C GLY A 286 2.42 5.77 -22.50
N TYR A 287 3.42 5.09 -21.94
CA TYR A 287 3.38 4.45 -20.62
C TYR A 287 4.59 4.81 -19.78
N ALA A 288 4.39 4.85 -18.47
CA ALA A 288 5.46 4.89 -17.50
C ALA A 288 5.51 3.53 -16.76
N ILE A 289 6.69 2.96 -16.64
CA ILE A 289 6.91 1.67 -15.97
C ILE A 289 7.72 1.92 -14.71
N LYS A 290 7.15 1.59 -13.57
CA LYS A 290 7.87 1.51 -12.31
C LYS A 290 8.69 0.23 -12.30
N GLN A 291 9.98 0.32 -12.04
CA GLN A 291 10.88 -0.82 -11.95
C GLN A 291 11.53 -0.87 -10.57
N PRO A 292 11.41 -1.97 -9.82
CA PRO A 292 12.07 -2.12 -8.53
C PRO A 292 13.58 -2.23 -8.69
N VAL A 293 14.31 -1.66 -7.73
CA VAL A 293 15.78 -1.76 -7.63
C VAL A 293 16.15 -2.63 -6.46
N PHE A 294 16.99 -3.64 -6.69
CA PHE A 294 17.43 -4.59 -5.68
C PHE A 294 18.91 -4.46 -5.39
N SER A 295 19.27 -4.31 -4.12
CA SER A 295 20.67 -4.24 -3.66
C SER A 295 21.26 -5.62 -3.29
N PHE A 296 20.88 -6.69 -4.00
CA PHE A 296 21.33 -8.05 -3.71
C PHE A 296 22.85 -8.21 -3.74
N ASN A 297 23.57 -7.40 -4.51
CA ASN A 297 25.02 -7.42 -4.54
C ASN A 297 25.66 -6.95 -3.22
N LYS A 298 24.95 -6.09 -2.47
CA LYS A 298 25.38 -5.61 -1.14
C LYS A 298 25.04 -6.61 -0.03
N PHE A 299 24.06 -7.50 -0.28
CA PHE A 299 23.51 -8.46 0.68
C PHE A 299 23.52 -9.88 0.09
N PRO A 300 24.68 -10.52 -0.04
CA PRO A 300 24.83 -11.80 -0.78
C PRO A 300 24.08 -12.97 -0.15
N ASN A 301 23.77 -12.90 1.15
CA ASN A 301 23.12 -13.97 1.91
C ASN A 301 21.58 -13.85 1.95
N VAL A 302 21.01 -12.84 1.33
CA VAL A 302 19.53 -12.67 1.28
C VAL A 302 18.96 -13.59 0.22
N ASN A 303 17.87 -14.26 0.55
CA ASN A 303 17.08 -15.02 -0.43
C ASN A 303 16.56 -14.05 -1.51
N LYS A 304 16.91 -14.29 -2.76
CA LYS A 304 16.54 -13.46 -3.92
C LYS A 304 15.17 -13.77 -4.50
N GLN A 305 14.56 -14.88 -4.06
CA GLN A 305 13.21 -15.24 -4.53
C GLN A 305 12.20 -14.21 -4.06
N LEU A 306 11.46 -13.61 -4.98
CA LEU A 306 10.41 -12.65 -4.67
C LEU A 306 9.20 -13.34 -4.05
N GLY A 307 8.45 -12.61 -3.24
CA GLY A 307 7.29 -13.07 -2.52
C GLY A 307 6.61 -11.93 -1.77
N PRO A 308 5.79 -12.24 -0.77
CA PRO A 308 5.05 -11.22 -0.01
C PRO A 308 5.92 -10.26 0.80
N GLU A 309 7.14 -10.68 1.16
CA GLU A 309 8.11 -9.85 1.89
C GLU A 309 8.91 -8.97 0.94
N MET A 310 8.91 -7.66 1.20
CA MET A 310 9.60 -6.67 0.37
C MET A 310 11.13 -6.80 0.43
N LYS A 311 11.79 -6.76 -0.73
CA LYS A 311 13.25 -6.87 -0.90
C LYS A 311 13.88 -5.73 -1.68
N SER A 312 13.08 -4.93 -2.39
CA SER A 312 13.57 -3.77 -3.12
C SER A 312 14.04 -2.68 -2.16
N THR A 313 15.07 -1.96 -2.59
CA THR A 313 15.70 -0.85 -1.85
C THR A 313 15.50 0.49 -2.53
N GLY A 314 14.87 0.50 -3.70
CA GLY A 314 14.59 1.70 -4.47
C GLY A 314 13.72 1.36 -5.67
N GLU A 315 13.45 2.37 -6.47
CA GLU A 315 12.69 2.24 -7.71
C GLU A 315 13.24 3.19 -8.79
N SER A 316 13.00 2.84 -10.04
CA SER A 316 13.28 3.66 -11.21
C SER A 316 12.04 3.80 -12.07
N ILE A 317 12.05 4.79 -12.95
CA ILE A 317 11.00 5.03 -13.92
C ILE A 317 11.55 4.85 -15.33
N LEU A 318 10.83 4.08 -16.14
CA LEU A 318 11.08 3.93 -17.57
C LEU A 318 9.86 4.49 -18.32
N PHE A 319 10.09 5.32 -19.33
CA PHE A 319 9.05 5.80 -20.22
C PHE A 319 9.15 5.06 -21.55
N ILE A 320 8.02 4.61 -22.07
CA ILE A 320 7.89 3.98 -23.39
C ILE A 320 6.74 4.60 -24.16
N ASP A 321 6.88 4.72 -25.47
CA ASP A 321 5.86 5.34 -26.34
C ASP A 321 4.67 4.42 -26.57
N ASN A 322 4.91 3.12 -26.63
CA ASN A 322 3.88 2.11 -26.88
C ASN A 322 4.31 0.74 -26.32
N LEU A 323 3.40 -0.24 -26.34
CA LEU A 323 3.61 -1.58 -25.82
C LEU A 323 4.41 -2.51 -26.75
N GLU A 324 4.83 -2.04 -27.91
CA GLU A 324 5.70 -2.77 -28.86
C GLU A 324 7.19 -2.57 -28.54
N ASP A 325 7.50 -1.74 -27.53
CA ASP A 325 8.87 -1.53 -27.06
C ASP A 325 9.50 -2.85 -26.55
N ASP A 326 10.71 -3.14 -27.00
CA ASP A 326 11.40 -4.39 -26.65
C ASP A 326 11.57 -4.59 -25.16
N GLN A 327 11.75 -3.51 -24.39
CA GLN A 327 11.89 -3.58 -22.92
C GLN A 327 10.56 -3.96 -22.27
N PHE A 328 9.45 -3.45 -22.78
CA PHE A 328 8.13 -3.85 -22.31
C PHE A 328 7.80 -5.29 -22.70
N TYR A 329 8.16 -5.69 -23.95
CA TYR A 329 7.93 -7.05 -24.43
C TYR A 329 8.62 -8.10 -23.56
N ASP A 330 9.83 -7.85 -23.09
CA ASP A 330 10.54 -8.75 -22.15
C ASP A 330 9.80 -8.88 -20.81
N LEU A 331 9.34 -7.77 -20.23
CA LEU A 331 8.56 -7.77 -18.99
C LEU A 331 7.21 -8.50 -19.17
N TYR A 332 6.49 -8.23 -20.24
CA TYR A 332 5.20 -8.85 -20.53
C TYR A 332 5.30 -10.35 -20.83
N SER A 333 6.38 -10.77 -21.47
CA SER A 333 6.66 -12.19 -21.70
C SER A 333 6.86 -12.96 -20.40
N ARG A 334 7.50 -12.34 -19.41
CA ARG A 334 7.62 -12.90 -18.05
C ARG A 334 6.25 -13.06 -17.40
N ARG A 335 5.35 -12.07 -17.52
CA ARG A 335 3.98 -12.18 -17.00
C ARG A 335 3.23 -13.37 -17.61
N LYS A 336 3.30 -13.54 -18.92
CA LYS A 336 2.65 -14.70 -19.59
C LYS A 336 3.15 -16.03 -19.05
N MET A 337 4.44 -16.15 -18.74
CA MET A 337 4.99 -17.35 -18.10
C MET A 337 4.47 -17.57 -16.67
N TYR A 338 4.15 -16.50 -15.92
CA TYR A 338 3.58 -16.61 -14.57
C TYR A 338 2.11 -17.05 -14.62
N LEU A 339 1.32 -16.51 -15.55
CA LEU A 339 -0.10 -16.82 -15.67
C LEU A 339 -0.40 -18.16 -16.35
N SER A 340 0.59 -18.78 -17.02
CA SER A 340 0.44 -20.07 -17.73
C SER A 340 0.82 -21.28 -16.87
N LYS A 341 1.23 -21.09 -15.63
CA LYS A 341 1.56 -22.15 -14.65
C LYS A 341 0.43 -22.37 -13.70
#